data_742655617a8342d0ca3df15aec65e2bf
#
_entry.id   742655617a8342d0ca3df15aec65e2bf
#
_cell.length_a   1.000
_cell.length_b   1.000
_cell.length_c   1.000
_cell.angle_alpha   90.00
_cell.angle_beta   90.00
_cell.angle_gamma   90.00
#
_symmetry.space_group_name_H-M   'P 1'
#
loop_
_entity.id
_entity.type
_entity.pdbx_description
1 polymer ?
#
loop_
_entity_poly.entity_id
_entity_poly.type
_entity_poly.pdbx_seq_one_letter_code
_entity_poly.pdbx_strand_id
1 'polypeptide(L)'
;MRALLVCAVLLSAAPASAQSYMVGTWFGHGQPESKDAMYIDRMLPDGRWRGEYRTCSKGKTIDDQVQTGRWSLQGDILRLTVETVNGRPMPRTDDYKMLAHSANTQNYVSLSWNYPYTPARVLDNFQMPSCGLTS
;
A
#
# COMPACT_ATOMS: atom_id res chain seq x y z
N MET A 1 -9.81 32.06 48.39
CA MET A 1 -9.68 32.18 46.93
C MET A 1 -8.96 30.95 46.42
N ARG A 2 -9.66 30.08 45.75
CA ARG A 2 -9.09 28.85 45.13
C ARG A 2 -8.88 29.13 43.66
N ALA A 3 -7.63 29.16 43.23
CA ALA A 3 -7.27 29.27 41.80
C ALA A 3 -7.43 27.90 41.14
N LEU A 4 -8.35 27.79 40.20
CA LEU A 4 -8.49 26.63 39.30
C LEU A 4 -7.44 26.76 38.21
N LEU A 5 -6.45 25.86 38.24
CA LEU A 5 -5.48 25.69 37.16
C LEU A 5 -6.18 24.85 36.05
N VAL A 6 -6.52 25.50 34.96
CA VAL A 6 -7.01 24.82 33.76
C VAL A 6 -5.78 24.35 32.96
N CYS A 7 -5.48 23.05 33.02
CA CYS A 7 -4.50 22.43 32.11
C CYS A 7 -5.11 22.32 30.74
N ALA A 8 -4.70 23.19 29.81
CA ALA A 8 -5.01 23.02 28.38
C ALA A 8 -4.15 21.88 27.84
N VAL A 9 -4.77 20.75 27.55
CA VAL A 9 -4.14 19.65 26.81
C VAL A 9 -4.08 20.07 25.34
N LEU A 10 -2.91 20.48 24.90
CA LEU A 10 -2.63 20.69 23.48
C LEU A 10 -2.55 19.32 22.80
N LEU A 11 -3.64 18.89 22.19
CA LEU A 11 -3.61 17.79 21.23
C LEU A 11 -2.82 18.27 20.01
N SER A 12 -1.55 17.90 19.93
CA SER A 12 -0.76 18.06 18.71
C SER A 12 -1.30 17.11 17.66
N ALA A 13 -2.16 17.60 16.76
CA ALA A 13 -2.51 16.90 15.55
C ALA A 13 -1.23 16.71 14.72
N ALA A 14 -0.84 15.46 14.48
CA ALA A 14 0.23 15.15 13.55
C ALA A 14 -0.11 15.75 12.18
N PRO A 15 0.84 16.38 11.45
CA PRO A 15 0.54 17.03 10.20
C PRO A 15 0.05 16.00 9.18
N ALA A 16 -1.20 16.16 8.74
CA ALA A 16 -1.85 15.32 7.72
C ALA A 16 -1.09 15.28 6.38
N SER A 17 -0.12 16.20 6.16
CA SER A 17 0.68 16.33 4.95
C SER A 17 1.69 15.20 4.74
N ALA A 18 2.21 14.53 5.79
CA ALA A 18 3.26 13.52 5.66
C ALA A 18 2.75 12.20 5.03
N GLN A 19 1.43 11.93 5.09
CA GLN A 19 0.82 10.70 4.54
C GLN A 19 0.11 10.93 3.21
N SER A 20 -0.08 12.19 2.78
CA SER A 20 -0.92 12.52 1.63
C SER A 20 -0.43 11.96 0.31
N TYR A 21 0.88 11.80 0.11
CA TYR A 21 1.41 11.26 -1.13
C TYR A 21 1.15 9.75 -1.30
N MET A 22 0.92 9.02 -0.19
CA MET A 22 0.57 7.60 -0.25
C MET A 22 -0.88 7.35 -0.67
N VAL A 23 -1.78 8.28 -0.35
CA VAL A 23 -3.21 8.14 -0.63
C VAL A 23 -3.45 8.09 -2.14
N GLY A 24 -4.22 7.10 -2.57
CA GLY A 24 -4.58 6.91 -3.98
C GLY A 24 -4.49 5.46 -4.41
N THR A 25 -4.56 5.26 -5.72
CA THR A 25 -4.50 3.95 -6.35
C THR A 25 -3.20 3.82 -7.13
N TRP A 26 -2.50 2.72 -6.88
CA TRP A 26 -1.17 2.46 -7.40
C TRP A 26 -1.14 1.12 -8.13
N PHE A 27 -0.57 1.11 -9.32
CA PHE A 27 -0.44 -0.09 -10.14
C PHE A 27 1.04 -0.39 -10.42
N GLY A 28 1.41 -1.65 -10.25
CA GLY A 28 2.78 -2.10 -10.51
C GLY A 28 2.86 -3.54 -10.98
N HIS A 29 4.06 -3.92 -11.38
CA HIS A 29 4.40 -5.26 -11.86
C HIS A 29 5.43 -5.89 -10.95
N GLY A 30 5.41 -7.22 -10.90
CA GLY A 30 6.42 -8.03 -10.23
C GLY A 30 6.12 -8.31 -8.77
N GLN A 31 6.47 -9.52 -8.39
CA GLN A 31 6.54 -10.00 -7.02
C GLN A 31 7.81 -10.85 -6.89
N PRO A 32 8.34 -11.06 -5.69
CA PRO A 32 9.57 -11.86 -5.53
C PRO A 32 9.52 -13.23 -6.20
N GLU A 33 8.33 -13.82 -6.22
CA GLU A 33 8.09 -15.16 -6.75
C GLU A 33 7.65 -15.18 -8.22
N SER A 34 7.23 -14.02 -8.76
CA SER A 34 6.69 -13.93 -10.12
C SER A 34 6.91 -12.54 -10.72
N LYS A 35 7.77 -12.46 -11.71
CA LYS A 35 8.03 -11.20 -12.44
C LYS A 35 6.83 -10.74 -13.25
N ASP A 36 5.96 -11.66 -13.66
CA ASP A 36 4.78 -11.37 -14.46
C ASP A 36 3.52 -11.11 -13.62
N ALA A 37 3.67 -11.08 -12.29
CA ALA A 37 2.59 -10.68 -11.42
C ALA A 37 2.30 -9.19 -11.56
N MET A 38 1.03 -8.83 -11.39
CA MET A 38 0.56 -7.45 -11.33
C MET A 38 -0.12 -7.19 -9.99
N TYR A 39 -0.08 -5.95 -9.54
CA TYR A 39 -0.77 -5.56 -8.32
C TYR A 39 -1.39 -4.17 -8.44
N ILE A 40 -2.49 -3.99 -7.72
CA ILE A 40 -3.12 -2.69 -7.48
C ILE A 40 -3.21 -2.50 -5.97
N ASP A 41 -2.63 -1.43 -5.47
CA ASP A 41 -2.76 -1.01 -4.08
C ASP A 41 -3.65 0.22 -3.98
N ARG A 42 -4.70 0.14 -3.16
CA ARG A 42 -5.59 1.26 -2.86
C ARG A 42 -5.36 1.69 -1.43
N MET A 43 -4.74 2.86 -1.28
CA MET A 43 -4.42 3.48 0.01
C MET A 43 -5.48 4.54 0.31
N LEU A 44 -6.34 4.29 1.29
CA LEU A 44 -7.42 5.21 1.65
C LEU A 44 -6.96 6.22 2.69
N PRO A 45 -7.55 7.43 2.70
CA PRO A 45 -7.15 8.50 3.64
C PRO A 45 -7.33 8.14 5.11
N ASP A 46 -8.26 7.22 5.41
CA ASP A 46 -8.55 6.76 6.77
C ASP A 46 -7.61 5.66 7.29
N GLY A 47 -6.58 5.30 6.50
CA GLY A 47 -5.61 4.25 6.84
C GLY A 47 -6.03 2.85 6.44
N ARG A 48 -7.17 2.66 5.77
CA ARG A 48 -7.52 1.36 5.19
C ARG A 48 -6.74 1.13 3.90
N TRP A 49 -6.46 -0.13 3.64
CA TRP A 49 -5.75 -0.59 2.46
C TRP A 49 -6.44 -1.80 1.84
N ARG A 50 -6.42 -1.85 0.51
CA ARG A 50 -6.85 -3.01 -0.28
C ARG A 50 -5.80 -3.27 -1.36
N GLY A 51 -5.25 -4.47 -1.36
CA GLY A 51 -4.33 -4.96 -2.40
C GLY A 51 -5.02 -6.00 -3.28
N GLU A 52 -4.87 -5.85 -4.60
CA GLU A 52 -5.32 -6.83 -5.58
C GLU A 52 -4.08 -7.33 -6.30
N TYR A 53 -3.96 -8.65 -6.43
CA TYR A 53 -2.79 -9.31 -7.00
C TYR A 53 -3.23 -10.30 -8.08
N ARG A 54 -2.57 -10.27 -9.22
CA ARG A 54 -2.79 -11.23 -10.30
C ARG A 54 -1.48 -11.85 -10.71
N THR A 55 -1.41 -13.17 -10.67
CA THR A 55 -0.26 -13.92 -11.19
C THR A 55 -0.59 -14.43 -12.57
N CYS A 56 0.30 -14.15 -13.52
CA CYS A 56 0.17 -14.56 -14.90
C CYS A 56 1.21 -15.63 -15.27
N SER A 57 0.82 -16.57 -16.11
CA SER A 57 1.75 -17.51 -16.73
C SER A 57 1.32 -17.78 -18.16
N LYS A 58 2.23 -17.60 -19.11
CA LYS A 58 1.98 -17.82 -20.56
C LYS A 58 0.73 -17.08 -21.06
N GLY A 59 0.58 -15.81 -20.63
CA GLY A 59 -0.55 -14.97 -21.04
C GLY A 59 -1.88 -15.30 -20.37
N LYS A 60 -1.90 -16.16 -19.36
CA LYS A 60 -3.12 -16.57 -18.65
C LYS A 60 -3.03 -16.24 -17.16
N THR A 61 -4.17 -15.89 -16.58
CA THR A 61 -4.31 -15.75 -15.12
C THR A 61 -4.25 -17.13 -14.47
N ILE A 62 -3.30 -17.33 -13.56
CA ILE A 62 -3.18 -18.56 -12.76
C ILE A 62 -3.62 -18.39 -11.33
N ASP A 63 -3.63 -17.16 -10.81
CA ASP A 63 -4.12 -16.85 -9.47
C ASP A 63 -4.53 -15.38 -9.39
N ASP A 64 -5.64 -15.13 -8.69
CA ASP A 64 -6.11 -13.82 -8.27
C ASP A 64 -6.26 -13.81 -6.75
N GLN A 65 -5.72 -12.77 -6.13
CA GLN A 65 -5.79 -12.61 -4.68
C GLN A 65 -6.18 -11.20 -4.32
N VAL A 66 -7.04 -11.07 -3.30
CA VAL A 66 -7.41 -9.79 -2.69
C VAL A 66 -7.01 -9.80 -1.23
N GLN A 67 -6.25 -8.81 -0.83
CA GLN A 67 -5.89 -8.59 0.57
C GLN A 67 -6.53 -7.30 1.06
N THR A 68 -6.93 -7.27 2.31
CA THR A 68 -7.42 -6.07 2.98
C THR A 68 -6.73 -5.89 4.32
N GLY A 69 -6.66 -4.66 4.77
CA GLY A 69 -6.05 -4.32 6.04
C GLY A 69 -5.85 -2.82 6.19
N ARG A 70 -4.74 -2.46 6.81
CA ARG A 70 -4.39 -1.09 7.11
C ARG A 70 -2.99 -0.75 6.63
N TRP A 71 -2.77 0.51 6.36
CA TRP A 71 -1.44 1.04 6.06
C TRP A 71 -1.07 2.17 7.02
N SER A 72 0.21 2.32 7.27
CA SER A 72 0.77 3.46 7.98
C SER A 72 2.12 3.82 7.40
N LEU A 73 2.50 5.08 7.51
CA LEU A 73 3.80 5.58 7.10
C LEU A 73 4.43 6.31 8.29
N GLN A 74 5.57 5.82 8.74
CA GLN A 74 6.36 6.43 9.81
C GLN A 74 7.76 6.72 9.27
N GLY A 75 8.06 8.00 9.05
CA GLY A 75 9.28 8.37 8.35
C GLY A 75 9.27 7.79 6.94
N ASP A 76 10.25 6.96 6.61
CA ASP A 76 10.38 6.28 5.33
C ASP A 76 9.91 4.80 5.36
N ILE A 77 9.30 4.36 6.46
CA ILE A 77 8.78 2.99 6.59
C ILE A 77 7.28 2.95 6.33
N LEU A 78 6.91 2.29 5.24
CA LEU A 78 5.52 1.93 4.95
C LEU A 78 5.25 0.56 5.58
N ARG A 79 4.23 0.50 6.41
CA ARG A 79 3.74 -0.76 7.01
C ARG A 79 2.37 -1.11 6.45
N LEU A 80 2.26 -2.31 5.91
CA LEU A 80 0.98 -2.92 5.57
C LEU A 80 0.63 -3.97 6.62
N THR A 81 -0.44 -3.73 7.35
CA THR A 81 -1.00 -4.72 8.28
C THR A 81 -2.12 -5.44 7.57
N VAL A 82 -1.82 -6.65 7.09
CA VAL A 82 -2.80 -7.49 6.40
C VAL A 82 -3.73 -8.11 7.43
N GLU A 83 -5.04 -7.99 7.22
CA GLU A 83 -6.08 -8.56 8.08
C GLU A 83 -6.74 -9.76 7.41
N THR A 84 -7.04 -9.67 6.12
CA THR A 84 -7.68 -10.76 5.36
C THR A 84 -6.99 -11.03 4.03
N VAL A 85 -7.08 -12.27 3.59
CA VAL A 85 -6.71 -12.71 2.24
C VAL A 85 -7.88 -13.48 1.66
N ASN A 86 -8.41 -13.02 0.52
CA ASN A 86 -9.61 -13.57 -0.10
C ASN A 86 -10.79 -13.72 0.88
N GLY A 87 -10.98 -12.71 1.73
CA GLY A 87 -12.04 -12.66 2.75
C GLY A 87 -11.81 -13.53 3.99
N ARG A 88 -10.70 -14.25 4.08
CA ARG A 88 -10.36 -15.08 5.24
C ARG A 88 -9.35 -14.38 6.15
N PRO A 89 -9.51 -14.42 7.47
CA PRO A 89 -8.52 -13.88 8.39
C PRO A 89 -7.14 -14.49 8.16
N MET A 90 -6.16 -13.63 7.90
CA MET A 90 -4.77 -14.02 7.72
C MET A 90 -3.87 -12.87 8.16
N PRO A 91 -3.74 -12.63 9.49
CA PRO A 91 -3.00 -11.49 9.99
C PRO A 91 -1.51 -11.63 9.75
N ARG A 92 -0.91 -10.60 9.17
CA ARG A 92 0.54 -10.44 9.05
C ARG A 92 0.90 -8.98 8.85
N THR A 93 2.16 -8.65 9.05
CA THR A 93 2.70 -7.32 8.84
C THR A 93 3.84 -7.38 7.83
N ASP A 94 3.77 -6.52 6.81
CA ASP A 94 4.82 -6.36 5.80
C ASP A 94 5.35 -4.92 5.87
N ASP A 95 6.66 -4.78 6.00
CA ASP A 95 7.35 -3.48 6.06
C ASP A 95 8.15 -3.23 4.79
N TYR A 96 8.08 -1.99 4.33
CA TYR A 96 8.76 -1.50 3.13
C TYR A 96 9.50 -0.20 3.45
N LYS A 97 10.68 -0.03 2.88
CA LYS A 97 11.40 1.23 2.95
C LYS A 97 11.14 2.05 1.70
N MET A 98 10.59 3.25 1.90
CA MET A 98 10.41 4.22 0.82
C MET A 98 11.76 4.82 0.44
N LEU A 99 12.13 4.73 -0.83
CA LEU A 99 13.39 5.26 -1.37
C LEU A 99 13.18 6.61 -2.06
N ALA A 100 12.09 6.74 -2.81
CA ALA A 100 11.72 7.96 -3.53
C ALA A 100 10.22 7.98 -3.82
N HIS A 101 9.67 9.17 -4.02
CA HIS A 101 8.30 9.33 -4.47
C HIS A 101 8.16 10.64 -5.25
N SER A 102 7.16 10.67 -6.12
CA SER A 102 6.67 11.86 -6.81
C SER A 102 5.15 11.87 -6.77
N ALA A 103 4.51 12.83 -7.44
CA ALA A 103 3.05 12.86 -7.55
C ALA A 103 2.48 11.58 -8.19
N ASN A 104 3.22 10.94 -9.10
CA ASN A 104 2.74 9.84 -9.93
C ASN A 104 3.52 8.54 -9.79
N THR A 105 4.60 8.52 -9.04
CA THR A 105 5.47 7.34 -8.89
C THR A 105 5.90 7.13 -7.45
N GLN A 106 6.14 5.87 -7.11
CA GLN A 106 6.79 5.47 -5.86
C GLN A 106 7.93 4.51 -6.18
N ASN A 107 8.94 4.52 -5.32
CA ASN A 107 10.02 3.56 -5.36
C ASN A 107 10.28 3.10 -3.93
N TYR A 108 10.08 1.82 -3.64
CA TYR A 108 10.28 1.25 -2.33
C TYR A 108 10.79 -0.19 -2.40
N VAL A 109 11.31 -0.69 -1.31
CA VAL A 109 11.87 -2.03 -1.21
C VAL A 109 11.24 -2.78 -0.04
N SER A 110 10.87 -4.05 -0.27
CA SER A 110 10.44 -4.95 0.80
C SER A 110 11.60 -5.23 1.74
N LEU A 111 11.42 -5.03 3.04
CA LEU A 111 12.44 -5.35 4.04
C LEU A 111 12.58 -6.86 4.27
N SER A 112 11.49 -7.62 4.07
CA SER A 112 11.53 -9.09 4.22
C SER A 112 12.20 -9.80 3.05
N TRP A 113 12.00 -9.28 1.82
CA TRP A 113 12.43 -9.96 0.58
C TRP A 113 13.55 -9.23 -0.16
N ASN A 114 13.90 -8.00 0.27
CA ASN A 114 14.81 -7.13 -0.44
C ASN A 114 14.45 -6.96 -1.93
N TYR A 115 13.15 -6.86 -2.20
CA TYR A 115 12.60 -6.79 -3.54
C TYR A 115 12.11 -5.36 -3.83
N PRO A 116 12.51 -4.76 -4.97
CA PRO A 116 12.13 -3.39 -5.32
C PRO A 116 10.76 -3.34 -6.00
N TYR A 117 9.99 -2.30 -5.68
CA TYR A 117 8.71 -1.98 -6.28
C TYR A 117 8.70 -0.55 -6.82
N THR A 118 8.15 -0.37 -7.99
CA THR A 118 8.08 0.94 -8.67
C THR A 118 6.68 1.21 -9.25
N PRO A 119 5.63 1.20 -8.42
CA PRO A 119 4.28 1.44 -8.94
C PRO A 119 4.09 2.88 -9.42
N ALA A 120 3.16 3.03 -10.36
CA ALA A 120 2.68 4.30 -10.85
C ALA A 120 1.25 4.58 -10.35
N ARG A 121 0.94 5.86 -10.15
CA ARG A 121 -0.43 6.28 -9.80
C ARG A 121 -1.35 6.07 -11.00
N VAL A 122 -2.50 5.50 -10.72
CA VAL A 122 -3.58 5.31 -11.69
C VAL A 122 -4.87 5.93 -11.17
N LEU A 123 -5.90 5.97 -12.00
CA LEU A 123 -7.23 6.42 -11.58
C LEU A 123 -7.81 5.45 -10.53
N ASP A 124 -8.66 5.97 -9.63
CA ASP A 124 -9.24 5.16 -8.54
C ASP A 124 -10.16 4.04 -9.05
N ASN A 125 -10.70 4.17 -10.26
CA ASN A 125 -11.50 3.14 -10.91
C ASN A 125 -10.69 2.17 -11.79
N PHE A 126 -9.36 2.24 -11.75
CA PHE A 126 -8.49 1.36 -12.53
C PHE A 126 -8.78 -0.11 -12.20
N GLN A 127 -8.87 -0.92 -13.24
CA GLN A 127 -9.16 -2.36 -13.15
C GLN A 127 -7.92 -3.18 -13.46
N MET A 128 -7.79 -4.33 -12.81
CA MET A 128 -6.69 -5.25 -13.06
C MET A 128 -6.65 -5.66 -14.54
N PRO A 129 -5.54 -5.40 -15.24
CA PRO A 129 -5.41 -5.79 -16.64
C PRO A 129 -5.45 -7.31 -16.83
N SER A 130 -5.92 -7.75 -17.98
CA SER A 130 -5.82 -9.15 -18.39
C SER A 130 -4.37 -9.55 -18.60
N CYS A 131 -4.03 -10.79 -18.29
CA CYS A 131 -2.71 -11.34 -18.62
C CYS A 131 -2.49 -11.37 -20.13
N GLY A 132 -1.27 -11.07 -20.57
CA GLY A 132 -0.90 -11.06 -21.99
C GLY A 132 -1.13 -9.72 -22.72
N LEU A 133 -1.74 -8.71 -22.06
CA LEU A 133 -1.90 -7.37 -22.63
C LEU A 133 -0.76 -6.42 -22.24
N THR A 134 0.16 -6.88 -21.42
CA THR A 134 1.34 -6.11 -20.95
C THR A 134 2.58 -6.63 -21.65
N SER A 135 2.77 -6.22 -22.85
CA SER A 135 4.06 -6.37 -23.53
C SER A 135 4.88 -5.10 -23.39
#